data_be13c6d2902cc2ab4506f3e43f0829f5
#
_entry.id   be13c6d2902cc2ab4506f3e43f0829f5
#
_cell.length_a   1.000
_cell.length_b   1.000
_cell.length_c   1.000
_cell.angle_alpha   90.00
_cell.angle_beta   90.00
_cell.angle_gamma   90.00
#
_symmetry.space_group_name_H-M   'P 1'
#
loop_
_entity.id
_entity.type
_entity.pdbx_description
1 polymer ?
#
loop_
_entity_poly.entity_id
_entity_poly.type
_entity_poly.pdbx_seq_one_letter_code
_entity_poly.pdbx_strand_id
1 'polypeptide(L)'
;VTSSSVLIDAHHHLWDLARRPQHWLDDPALAAIRRTFTPDDLRSTATRRIAGRRLHGTVVVQCVPDVPETEDLLALAEQEPLVGAVVGWADLTSPAIGDVLDELLAGPGGTYLRSLRHLVQGETDPGWLQRPDVERGLTAVLGRGLGYDVLVRSHQLDQAIRLAERFPDLLQVLNHAGKPPIAGREPADWERRVRRLAEHPQVLCKVSGLITEADHGTWTTADIRPVWDVLVGAFGPDRLMFGSDWPVANLAGGWNRWAATVDELLDGWSEHEMHALLAGTATAFYGLRPVTGAADVDTSVTSVPTPNT
;
A
#
# COMPACT_ATOMS: atom_id res chain seq x y z
N VAL A 1 -22.19 -10.41 -2.33
CA VAL A 1 -21.65 -9.04 -2.41
C VAL A 1 -21.38 -8.77 -3.88
N THR A 2 -22.01 -7.76 -4.45
CA THR A 2 -21.73 -7.34 -5.83
C THR A 2 -20.33 -6.72 -5.88
N SER A 3 -19.59 -6.87 -6.98
CA SER A 3 -18.26 -6.30 -7.20
C SER A 3 -18.21 -4.78 -6.91
N SER A 4 -19.34 -4.08 -7.06
CA SER A 4 -19.52 -2.65 -6.82
C SER A 4 -19.57 -2.22 -5.34
N SER A 5 -19.52 -3.15 -4.38
CA SER A 5 -19.59 -2.83 -2.93
C SER A 5 -18.26 -2.98 -2.19
N VAL A 6 -17.20 -3.41 -2.89
CA VAL A 6 -15.90 -3.77 -2.31
C VAL A 6 -14.90 -2.63 -2.42
N LEU A 7 -14.21 -2.34 -1.30
CA LEU A 7 -13.02 -1.50 -1.23
C LEU A 7 -11.84 -2.36 -0.76
N ILE A 8 -10.73 -2.30 -1.48
CA ILE A 8 -9.45 -2.88 -1.09
C ILE A 8 -8.50 -1.75 -0.68
N ASP A 9 -7.93 -1.86 0.50
CA ASP A 9 -6.83 -1.00 0.92
C ASP A 9 -5.50 -1.67 0.53
N ALA A 10 -4.91 -1.23 -0.56
CA ALA A 10 -3.69 -1.83 -1.11
C ALA A 10 -2.41 -1.41 -0.37
N HIS A 11 -2.50 -0.63 0.71
CA HIS A 11 -1.34 -0.19 1.47
C HIS A 11 -1.68 0.25 2.88
N HIS A 12 -1.44 -0.60 3.84
CA HIS A 12 -1.43 -0.26 5.25
C HIS A 12 -0.33 -1.01 5.98
N HIS A 13 -0.08 -0.62 7.22
CA HIS A 13 0.89 -1.27 8.09
C HIS A 13 0.26 -1.75 9.39
N LEU A 14 0.86 -2.78 9.97
CA LEU A 14 0.57 -3.27 11.30
C LEU A 14 1.91 -3.47 12.02
N TRP A 15 1.97 -3.14 13.30
CA TRP A 15 3.13 -3.44 14.13
C TRP A 15 2.74 -3.66 15.59
N ASP A 16 3.49 -4.52 16.24
CA ASP A 16 3.46 -4.74 17.68
C ASP A 16 4.79 -4.33 18.29
N LEU A 17 4.81 -3.20 19.02
CA LEU A 17 6.03 -2.65 19.60
C LEU A 17 6.59 -3.54 20.73
N ALA A 18 5.77 -4.40 21.36
CA ALA A 18 6.23 -5.35 22.35
C ALA A 18 6.99 -6.52 21.69
N ARG A 19 6.59 -6.91 20.49
CA ARG A 19 7.19 -8.01 19.74
C ARG A 19 8.41 -7.57 18.94
N ARG A 20 8.31 -6.39 18.25
CA ARG A 20 9.35 -5.86 17.38
C ARG A 20 9.49 -4.35 17.54
N PRO A 21 10.62 -3.88 18.06
CA PRO A 21 10.90 -2.45 18.12
C PRO A 21 10.89 -1.82 16.73
N GLN A 22 10.30 -0.64 16.63
CA GLN A 22 10.21 0.15 15.41
C GLN A 22 11.02 1.44 15.62
N HIS A 23 12.35 1.37 15.51
CA HIS A 23 13.25 2.50 15.86
C HIS A 23 13.01 3.76 15.04
N TRP A 24 12.43 3.64 13.83
CA TRP A 24 12.03 4.80 13.06
C TRP A 24 10.91 5.62 13.73
N LEU A 25 10.15 5.02 14.67
CA LEU A 25 9.14 5.71 15.49
C LEU A 25 9.74 6.50 16.66
N ASP A 26 11.06 6.46 16.88
CA ASP A 26 11.69 7.17 18.00
C ASP A 26 11.72 8.69 17.78
N ASP A 27 11.51 9.15 16.53
CA ASP A 27 11.33 10.56 16.23
C ASP A 27 10.10 11.13 16.99
N PRO A 28 10.25 12.20 17.78
CA PRO A 28 9.15 12.84 18.49
C PRO A 28 8.00 13.28 17.57
N ALA A 29 8.26 13.61 16.31
CA ALA A 29 7.23 13.96 15.34
C ALA A 29 6.26 12.80 15.04
N LEU A 30 6.67 11.57 15.33
CA LEU A 30 5.88 10.35 15.12
C LEU A 30 5.19 9.83 16.39
N ALA A 31 5.20 10.61 17.47
CA ALA A 31 4.64 10.20 18.78
C ALA A 31 3.17 9.74 18.68
N ALA A 32 2.38 10.34 17.79
CA ALA A 32 0.97 9.98 17.60
C ALA A 32 0.75 8.56 17.08
N ILE A 33 1.76 7.96 16.45
CA ILE A 33 1.71 6.59 15.91
C ILE A 33 2.67 5.64 16.62
N ARG A 34 3.31 6.06 17.72
CA ARG A 34 4.21 5.22 18.53
C ARG A 34 3.41 4.37 19.51
N ARG A 35 2.60 3.47 19.03
CA ARG A 35 1.91 2.40 19.77
C ARG A 35 1.73 1.18 18.90
N THR A 36 1.32 0.06 19.48
CA THR A 36 0.90 -1.12 18.72
C THR A 36 -0.37 -0.81 17.91
N PHE A 37 -0.42 -1.32 16.68
CA PHE A 37 -1.57 -1.23 15.78
C PHE A 37 -1.93 -2.61 15.23
N THR A 38 -3.19 -3.01 15.43
CA THR A 38 -3.72 -4.34 15.14
C THR A 38 -4.76 -4.29 14.00
N PRO A 39 -5.17 -5.45 13.44
CA PRO A 39 -6.28 -5.50 12.49
C PRO A 39 -7.60 -4.95 13.07
N ASP A 40 -7.85 -5.12 14.37
CA ASP A 40 -9.05 -4.58 15.02
C ASP A 40 -9.00 -3.06 15.14
N ASP A 41 -7.84 -2.46 15.36
CA ASP A 41 -7.66 -1.01 15.27
C ASP A 41 -8.01 -0.50 13.87
N LEU A 42 -7.56 -1.20 12.81
CA LEU A 42 -7.90 -0.83 11.43
C LEU A 42 -9.41 -0.93 11.17
N ARG A 43 -10.05 -2.04 11.57
CA ARG A 43 -11.51 -2.21 11.41
C ARG A 43 -12.29 -1.11 12.10
N SER A 44 -11.89 -0.77 13.33
CA SER A 44 -12.55 0.28 14.12
C SER A 44 -12.35 1.68 13.53
N THR A 45 -11.23 1.90 12.82
CA THR A 45 -10.88 3.18 12.20
C THR A 45 -11.49 3.33 10.81
N ALA A 46 -11.43 2.29 9.98
CA ALA A 46 -11.82 2.32 8.56
C ALA A 46 -13.35 2.22 8.37
N THR A 47 -14.09 3.15 8.98
CA THR A 47 -15.56 3.12 9.00
C THR A 47 -16.21 3.87 7.84
N ARG A 48 -15.50 4.84 7.23
CA ARG A 48 -16.02 5.62 6.12
C ARG A 48 -16.07 4.80 4.84
N ARG A 49 -17.13 4.96 4.06
CA ARG A 49 -17.25 4.42 2.70
C ARG A 49 -16.62 5.36 1.69
N ILE A 50 -16.10 4.79 0.57
CA ILE A 50 -15.64 5.53 -0.60
C ILE A 50 -16.53 5.10 -1.76
N ALA A 51 -17.23 6.02 -2.42
CA ALA A 51 -18.20 5.72 -3.48
C ALA A 51 -19.17 4.60 -3.10
N GLY A 52 -19.68 4.63 -1.86
CA GLY A 52 -20.59 3.61 -1.32
C GLY A 52 -19.91 2.28 -0.91
N ARG A 53 -18.65 2.04 -1.26
CA ARG A 53 -17.90 0.81 -0.95
C ARG A 53 -17.33 0.83 0.45
N ARG A 54 -17.28 -0.33 1.10
CA ARG A 54 -16.66 -0.50 2.43
C ARG A 54 -15.39 -1.34 2.33
N LEU A 55 -14.48 -1.13 3.27
CA LEU A 55 -13.28 -1.95 3.41
C LEU A 55 -13.66 -3.42 3.54
N HIS A 56 -13.06 -4.24 2.68
CA HIS A 56 -13.36 -5.65 2.55
C HIS A 56 -12.11 -6.52 2.54
N GLY A 57 -11.00 -6.01 2.06
CA GLY A 57 -9.72 -6.68 2.04
C GLY A 57 -8.58 -5.69 2.04
N THR A 58 -7.40 -6.16 2.44
CA THR A 58 -6.23 -5.30 2.55
C THR A 58 -4.96 -5.99 2.06
N VAL A 59 -3.96 -5.18 1.74
CA VAL A 59 -2.57 -5.59 1.53
C VAL A 59 -1.72 -4.98 2.64
N VAL A 60 -1.23 -5.81 3.54
CA VAL A 60 -0.31 -5.36 4.60
C VAL A 60 1.11 -5.27 4.07
N VAL A 61 1.80 -4.19 4.44
CA VAL A 61 3.14 -3.88 3.95
C VAL A 61 4.13 -3.83 5.11
N GLN A 62 5.30 -4.45 4.93
CA GLN A 62 6.39 -4.44 5.92
C GLN A 62 6.77 -3.03 6.36
N CYS A 63 7.31 -2.88 7.57
CA CYS A 63 7.74 -1.62 8.16
C CYS A 63 9.27 -1.51 8.29
N VAL A 64 9.95 -2.62 8.58
CA VAL A 64 11.39 -2.68 8.80
C VAL A 64 12.07 -3.70 7.87
N PRO A 65 13.35 -3.51 7.55
CA PRO A 65 14.11 -4.44 6.72
C PRO A 65 14.52 -5.68 7.52
N ASP A 66 13.55 -6.58 7.78
CA ASP A 66 13.73 -7.74 8.64
C ASP A 66 12.88 -8.94 8.14
N VAL A 67 13.52 -10.07 7.83
CA VAL A 67 12.84 -11.28 7.36
C VAL A 67 11.83 -11.81 8.39
N PRO A 68 12.15 -11.88 9.70
CA PRO A 68 11.18 -12.23 10.72
C PRO A 68 9.91 -11.35 10.76
N GLU A 69 9.96 -10.07 10.35
CA GLU A 69 8.73 -9.28 10.19
C GLU A 69 7.86 -9.84 9.04
N THR A 70 8.49 -10.22 7.93
CA THR A 70 7.77 -10.83 6.82
C THR A 70 7.09 -12.13 7.26
N GLU A 71 7.79 -13.00 8.00
CA GLU A 71 7.23 -14.24 8.55
C GLU A 71 6.03 -13.96 9.47
N ASP A 72 6.14 -12.95 10.35
CA ASP A 72 5.06 -12.53 11.25
C ASP A 72 3.82 -12.05 10.48
N LEU A 73 4.02 -11.26 9.41
CA LEU A 73 2.93 -10.75 8.57
C LEU A 73 2.27 -11.87 7.76
N LEU A 74 3.05 -12.85 7.29
CA LEU A 74 2.52 -14.04 6.59
C LEU A 74 1.68 -14.90 7.53
N ALA A 75 2.17 -15.17 8.74
CA ALA A 75 1.43 -15.92 9.76
C ALA A 75 0.15 -15.18 10.19
N LEU A 76 0.19 -13.84 10.25
CA LEU A 76 -1.00 -13.03 10.50
C LEU A 76 -2.01 -13.15 9.37
N ALA A 77 -1.57 -13.05 8.10
CA ALA A 77 -2.46 -13.14 6.94
C ALA A 77 -3.20 -14.48 6.83
N GLU A 78 -2.57 -15.56 7.31
CA GLU A 78 -3.21 -16.88 7.36
C GLU A 78 -4.39 -16.92 8.35
N GLN A 79 -4.33 -16.12 9.43
CA GLN A 79 -5.30 -16.12 10.52
C GLN A 79 -6.32 -14.97 10.41
N GLU A 80 -6.01 -13.95 9.64
CA GLU A 80 -6.75 -12.70 9.55
C GLU A 80 -7.41 -12.53 8.17
N PRO A 81 -8.70 -12.84 8.04
CA PRO A 81 -9.40 -12.81 6.74
C PRO A 81 -9.40 -11.44 6.05
N LEU A 82 -9.20 -10.35 6.80
CA LEU A 82 -9.10 -9.01 6.21
C LEU A 82 -7.83 -8.84 5.39
N VAL A 83 -6.74 -9.54 5.73
CA VAL A 83 -5.45 -9.45 5.04
C VAL A 83 -5.41 -10.44 3.88
N GLY A 84 -5.52 -9.93 2.66
CA GLY A 84 -5.53 -10.75 1.44
C GLY A 84 -4.16 -10.98 0.82
N ALA A 85 -3.18 -10.11 1.13
CA ALA A 85 -1.80 -10.22 0.64
C ALA A 85 -0.81 -9.52 1.56
N VAL A 86 0.46 -9.92 1.43
CA VAL A 86 1.61 -9.35 2.14
C VAL A 86 2.62 -8.83 1.13
N VAL A 87 3.08 -7.61 1.36
CA VAL A 87 4.30 -7.05 0.77
C VAL A 87 5.38 -7.17 1.83
N GLY A 88 6.26 -8.16 1.67
CA GLY A 88 7.33 -8.49 2.63
C GLY A 88 8.64 -7.78 2.33
N TRP A 89 9.65 -8.19 3.08
CA TRP A 89 11.04 -7.80 2.86
C TRP A 89 11.95 -9.03 2.89
N ALA A 90 12.94 -9.05 2.03
CA ALA A 90 14.13 -9.88 2.12
C ALA A 90 15.33 -9.07 1.61
N ASP A 91 16.54 -9.42 2.05
CA ASP A 91 17.75 -8.71 1.64
C ASP A 91 18.08 -9.01 0.17
N LEU A 92 17.73 -8.07 -0.71
CA LEU A 92 18.01 -8.17 -2.15
C LEU A 92 19.50 -8.25 -2.47
N THR A 93 20.38 -7.78 -1.58
CA THR A 93 21.83 -7.79 -1.78
C THR A 93 22.45 -9.14 -1.43
N SER A 94 21.74 -9.96 -0.66
CA SER A 94 22.22 -11.28 -0.22
C SER A 94 22.42 -12.25 -1.39
N PRO A 95 23.54 -12.98 -1.45
CA PRO A 95 23.70 -14.06 -2.41
C PRO A 95 22.73 -15.23 -2.17
N ALA A 96 22.17 -15.36 -0.95
CA ALA A 96 21.22 -16.39 -0.56
C ALA A 96 19.74 -15.95 -0.72
N ILE A 97 19.46 -14.82 -1.37
CA ILE A 97 18.11 -14.30 -1.53
C ILE A 97 17.14 -15.33 -2.10
N GLY A 98 17.60 -16.17 -3.04
CA GLY A 98 16.77 -17.21 -3.63
C GLY A 98 16.26 -18.21 -2.59
N ASP A 99 17.15 -18.72 -1.75
CA ASP A 99 16.81 -19.69 -0.70
C ASP A 99 15.85 -19.07 0.32
N VAL A 100 16.09 -17.83 0.74
CA VAL A 100 15.21 -17.09 1.66
C VAL A 100 13.80 -16.93 1.09
N LEU A 101 13.68 -16.61 -0.20
CA LEU A 101 12.37 -16.48 -0.84
C LEU A 101 11.67 -17.84 -0.94
N ASP A 102 12.39 -18.93 -1.23
CA ASP A 102 11.82 -20.28 -1.27
C ASP A 102 11.32 -20.71 0.11
N GLU A 103 12.07 -20.40 1.18
CA GLU A 103 11.67 -20.65 2.57
C GLU A 103 10.41 -19.86 2.94
N LEU A 104 10.34 -18.57 2.62
CA LEU A 104 9.17 -17.73 2.87
C LEU A 104 7.92 -18.25 2.13
N LEU A 105 8.07 -18.63 0.85
CA LEU A 105 6.97 -19.13 0.03
C LEU A 105 6.48 -20.52 0.47
N ALA A 106 7.36 -21.35 0.99
CA ALA A 106 7.02 -22.69 1.51
C ALA A 106 6.53 -22.67 2.97
N GLY A 107 6.80 -21.60 3.71
CA GLY A 107 6.46 -21.44 5.12
C GLY A 107 4.99 -21.12 5.39
N PRO A 108 4.60 -20.97 6.67
CA PRO A 108 3.25 -20.58 7.08
C PRO A 108 2.81 -19.27 6.40
N GLY A 109 1.62 -19.27 5.82
CA GLY A 109 1.09 -18.09 5.12
C GLY A 109 1.83 -17.70 3.84
N GLY A 110 2.80 -18.49 3.36
CA GLY A 110 3.63 -18.16 2.19
C GLY A 110 2.84 -17.86 0.91
N THR A 111 1.63 -18.41 0.78
CA THR A 111 0.70 -18.11 -0.33
C THR A 111 0.19 -16.66 -0.33
N TYR A 112 0.36 -15.92 0.76
CA TYR A 112 0.01 -14.49 0.86
C TYR A 112 1.15 -13.58 0.44
N LEU A 113 2.40 -14.06 0.34
CA LEU A 113 3.52 -13.25 -0.17
C LEU A 113 3.31 -12.96 -1.65
N ARG A 114 3.13 -11.69 -2.00
CA ARG A 114 2.84 -11.26 -3.38
C ARG A 114 3.85 -10.30 -3.94
N SER A 115 4.53 -9.57 -3.09
CA SER A 115 5.51 -8.57 -3.50
C SER A 115 6.57 -8.39 -2.42
N LEU A 116 7.71 -7.87 -2.79
CA LEU A 116 8.72 -7.39 -1.84
C LEU A 116 8.86 -5.87 -1.92
N ARG A 117 9.28 -5.27 -0.82
CA ARG A 117 9.62 -3.85 -0.76
C ARG A 117 10.93 -3.63 0.00
N HIS A 118 11.83 -2.83 -0.57
CA HIS A 118 12.95 -2.27 0.18
C HIS A 118 12.76 -0.76 0.37
N LEU A 119 13.27 -0.23 1.50
CA LEU A 119 13.13 1.19 1.86
C LEU A 119 14.20 2.04 1.14
N VAL A 120 14.18 2.04 -0.20
CA VAL A 120 15.15 2.80 -1.02
C VAL A 120 15.18 4.28 -0.67
N GLN A 121 14.06 4.81 -0.18
CA GLN A 121 13.97 6.19 0.29
C GLN A 121 14.97 6.55 1.40
N GLY A 122 15.48 5.55 2.13
CA GLY A 122 16.47 5.70 3.20
C GLY A 122 17.90 5.43 2.76
N GLU A 123 18.11 4.93 1.55
CA GLU A 123 19.42 4.61 1.03
C GLU A 123 20.22 5.87 0.67
N THR A 124 21.49 5.87 1.03
CA THR A 124 22.41 6.96 0.71
C THR A 124 23.03 6.82 -0.69
N ASP A 125 23.04 5.61 -1.24
CA ASP A 125 23.50 5.34 -2.60
C ASP A 125 22.45 5.79 -3.63
N PRO A 126 22.73 6.80 -4.46
CA PRO A 126 21.79 7.30 -5.47
C PRO A 126 21.56 6.32 -6.62
N GLY A 127 22.29 5.21 -6.66
CA GLY A 127 22.18 4.14 -7.65
C GLY A 127 21.77 2.79 -7.04
N TRP A 128 21.22 2.76 -5.83
CA TRP A 128 20.98 1.52 -5.08
C TRP A 128 20.20 0.46 -5.88
N LEU A 129 19.12 0.85 -6.58
CA LEU A 129 18.33 -0.07 -7.41
C LEU A 129 19.09 -0.60 -8.65
N GLN A 130 20.19 0.03 -9.04
CA GLN A 130 21.02 -0.38 -10.17
C GLN A 130 22.29 -1.12 -9.75
N ARG A 131 22.46 -1.44 -8.48
CA ARG A 131 23.59 -2.23 -7.98
C ARG A 131 23.50 -3.67 -8.52
N PRO A 132 24.60 -4.28 -8.94
CA PRO A 132 24.58 -5.65 -9.49
C PRO A 132 24.06 -6.71 -8.50
N ASP A 133 24.29 -6.52 -7.20
CA ASP A 133 23.77 -7.42 -6.16
C ASP A 133 22.25 -7.25 -5.99
N VAL A 134 21.72 -6.03 -6.06
CA VAL A 134 20.29 -5.76 -6.04
C VAL A 134 19.59 -6.28 -7.30
N GLU A 135 20.17 -6.06 -8.49
CA GLU A 135 19.64 -6.62 -9.74
C GLU A 135 19.55 -8.15 -9.71
N ARG A 136 20.55 -8.82 -9.11
CA ARG A 136 20.50 -10.27 -8.87
C ARG A 136 19.32 -10.64 -7.98
N GLY A 137 19.10 -9.89 -6.89
CA GLY A 137 17.97 -10.09 -5.98
C GLY A 137 16.63 -9.89 -6.69
N LEU A 138 16.50 -8.83 -7.48
CA LEU A 138 15.28 -8.57 -8.27
C LEU A 138 15.02 -9.65 -9.33
N THR A 139 16.08 -10.24 -9.89
CA THR A 139 15.97 -11.41 -10.78
C THR A 139 15.40 -12.61 -10.03
N ALA A 140 15.81 -12.83 -8.78
CA ALA A 140 15.26 -13.90 -7.94
C ALA A 140 13.78 -13.67 -7.58
N VAL A 141 13.38 -12.40 -7.35
CA VAL A 141 11.97 -11.98 -7.13
C VAL A 141 11.15 -12.30 -8.37
N LEU A 142 11.58 -11.83 -9.55
CA LEU A 142 10.92 -12.09 -10.82
C LEU A 142 10.78 -13.60 -11.10
N GLY A 143 11.85 -14.38 -10.88
CA GLY A 143 11.85 -15.82 -11.10
C GLY A 143 10.87 -16.62 -10.26
N ARG A 144 10.32 -16.00 -9.18
CA ARG A 144 9.30 -16.58 -8.30
C ARG A 144 7.90 -16.00 -8.53
N GLY A 145 7.73 -15.19 -9.57
CA GLY A 145 6.45 -14.56 -9.88
C GLY A 145 5.99 -13.53 -8.84
N LEU A 146 6.91 -12.99 -8.05
CA LEU A 146 6.63 -11.93 -7.09
C LEU A 146 6.73 -10.56 -7.77
N GLY A 147 5.92 -9.59 -7.30
CA GLY A 147 6.05 -8.20 -7.66
C GLY A 147 7.11 -7.46 -6.83
N TYR A 148 7.37 -6.20 -7.20
CA TYR A 148 8.23 -5.33 -6.44
C TYR A 148 7.57 -3.97 -6.18
N ASP A 149 7.37 -3.66 -4.90
CA ASP A 149 6.85 -2.38 -4.43
C ASP A 149 8.00 -1.36 -4.32
N VAL A 150 8.00 -0.35 -5.18
CA VAL A 150 9.06 0.65 -5.28
C VAL A 150 8.79 1.79 -4.31
N LEU A 151 9.57 1.89 -3.24
CA LEU A 151 9.48 2.97 -2.27
C LEU A 151 10.66 3.93 -2.42
N VAL A 152 10.43 5.02 -3.11
CA VAL A 152 11.41 6.07 -3.41
C VAL A 152 10.86 7.45 -3.08
N ARG A 153 11.74 8.43 -2.88
CA ARG A 153 11.39 9.85 -2.83
C ARG A 153 11.35 10.46 -4.23
N SER A 154 10.71 11.60 -4.38
CA SER A 154 10.57 12.31 -5.67
C SER A 154 11.90 12.50 -6.42
N HIS A 155 12.98 12.82 -5.71
CA HIS A 155 14.31 13.00 -6.31
C HIS A 155 14.99 11.67 -6.69
N GLN A 156 14.49 10.51 -6.22
CA GLN A 156 14.99 9.17 -6.54
C GLN A 156 14.22 8.49 -7.68
N LEU A 157 13.17 9.10 -8.25
CA LEU A 157 12.32 8.49 -9.29
C LEU A 157 13.10 8.04 -10.53
N ASP A 158 14.25 8.68 -10.84
CA ASP A 158 15.12 8.22 -11.94
C ASP A 158 15.65 6.79 -11.71
N GLN A 159 15.80 6.33 -10.46
CA GLN A 159 16.15 4.94 -10.17
C GLN A 159 14.99 4.00 -10.52
N ALA A 160 13.75 4.39 -10.21
CA ALA A 160 12.55 3.61 -10.54
C ALA A 160 12.36 3.50 -12.07
N ILE A 161 12.62 4.58 -12.81
CA ILE A 161 12.57 4.57 -14.28
C ILE A 161 13.58 3.57 -14.84
N ARG A 162 14.85 3.65 -14.41
CA ARG A 162 15.89 2.70 -14.84
C ARG A 162 15.56 1.26 -14.44
N LEU A 163 14.93 1.06 -13.27
CA LEU A 163 14.46 -0.26 -12.86
C LEU A 163 13.41 -0.80 -13.84
N ALA A 164 12.42 0.02 -14.22
CA ALA A 164 11.38 -0.36 -15.16
C ALA A 164 11.95 -0.67 -16.57
N GLU A 165 12.91 0.13 -17.03
CA GLU A 165 13.65 -0.11 -18.28
C GLU A 165 14.44 -1.44 -18.25
N ARG A 166 15.06 -1.75 -17.11
CA ARG A 166 15.90 -2.94 -16.93
C ARG A 166 15.13 -4.23 -16.73
N PHE A 167 13.96 -4.16 -16.10
CA PHE A 167 13.13 -5.32 -15.76
C PHE A 167 11.71 -5.16 -16.34
N PRO A 168 11.54 -5.28 -17.68
CA PRO A 168 10.24 -5.08 -18.33
C PRO A 168 9.21 -6.16 -17.96
N ASP A 169 9.65 -7.33 -17.52
CA ASP A 169 8.79 -8.44 -17.12
C ASP A 169 8.46 -8.46 -15.61
N LEU A 170 9.14 -7.64 -14.81
CA LEU A 170 8.86 -7.50 -13.38
C LEU A 170 7.70 -6.53 -13.18
N LEU A 171 6.59 -7.02 -12.63
CA LEU A 171 5.49 -6.16 -12.19
C LEU A 171 5.94 -5.27 -11.03
N GLN A 172 5.77 -3.97 -11.17
CA GLN A 172 6.24 -2.98 -10.21
C GLN A 172 5.08 -2.08 -9.74
N VAL A 173 5.10 -1.70 -8.47
CA VAL A 173 4.13 -0.74 -7.91
C VAL A 173 4.85 0.42 -7.27
N LEU A 174 4.69 1.61 -7.82
CA LEU A 174 5.19 2.83 -7.19
C LEU A 174 4.38 3.14 -5.93
N ASN A 175 5.00 3.06 -4.76
CA ASN A 175 4.35 3.41 -3.50
C ASN A 175 4.21 4.94 -3.35
N HIS A 176 3.08 5.38 -2.81
CA HIS A 176 2.81 6.79 -2.45
C HIS A 176 3.09 7.77 -3.60
N ALA A 177 2.81 7.35 -4.83
CA ALA A 177 3.08 8.14 -6.03
C ALA A 177 4.53 8.68 -6.12
N GLY A 178 5.51 8.00 -5.49
CA GLY A 178 6.89 8.47 -5.42
C GLY A 178 7.08 9.72 -4.57
N LYS A 179 6.20 9.93 -3.58
CA LYS A 179 6.26 11.00 -2.59
C LYS A 179 6.37 12.40 -3.21
N PRO A 180 5.30 12.88 -3.87
CA PRO A 180 5.25 14.21 -4.47
C PRO A 180 5.45 15.31 -3.43
N PRO A 181 6.18 16.41 -3.72
CA PRO A 181 6.43 17.50 -2.79
C PRO A 181 5.21 18.42 -2.64
N ILE A 182 4.10 17.93 -2.08
CA ILE A 182 2.82 18.64 -1.98
C ILE A 182 2.95 19.88 -1.09
N ALA A 183 3.55 19.75 0.09
CA ALA A 183 3.78 20.89 0.99
C ALA A 183 4.67 21.97 0.37
N GLY A 184 5.65 21.58 -0.44
CA GLY A 184 6.57 22.50 -1.13
C GLY A 184 5.97 23.20 -2.36
N ARG A 185 4.83 22.70 -2.85
CA ARG A 185 4.15 23.21 -4.07
C ARG A 185 5.04 23.29 -5.32
N GLU A 186 6.04 22.43 -5.42
CA GLU A 186 6.96 22.38 -6.57
C GLU A 186 6.95 20.98 -7.24
N PRO A 187 5.84 20.52 -7.79
CA PRO A 187 5.72 19.17 -8.31
C PRO A 187 6.30 18.97 -9.72
N ALA A 188 6.75 20.01 -10.43
CA ALA A 188 7.09 19.93 -11.85
C ALA A 188 8.14 18.85 -12.20
N ASP A 189 9.19 18.73 -11.38
CA ASP A 189 10.22 17.70 -11.56
C ASP A 189 9.71 16.29 -11.24
N TRP A 190 8.88 16.17 -10.21
CA TRP A 190 8.19 14.93 -9.86
C TRP A 190 7.23 14.53 -10.99
N GLU A 191 6.39 15.44 -11.48
CA GLU A 191 5.43 15.17 -12.54
C GLU A 191 6.11 14.64 -13.80
N ARG A 192 7.19 15.30 -14.26
CA ARG A 192 7.94 14.85 -15.43
C ARG A 192 8.43 13.42 -15.28
N ARG A 193 9.00 13.06 -14.11
CA ARG A 193 9.54 11.73 -13.83
C ARG A 193 8.44 10.69 -13.70
N VAL A 194 7.33 11.02 -13.03
CA VAL A 194 6.19 10.12 -12.87
C VAL A 194 5.55 9.81 -14.22
N ARG A 195 5.36 10.82 -15.09
CA ARG A 195 4.85 10.61 -16.45
C ARG A 195 5.77 9.68 -17.25
N ARG A 196 7.08 9.88 -17.17
CA ARG A 196 8.05 8.98 -17.82
C ARG A 196 8.00 7.56 -17.25
N LEU A 197 7.91 7.41 -15.94
CA LEU A 197 7.77 6.09 -15.31
C LEU A 197 6.49 5.39 -15.76
N ALA A 198 5.39 6.13 -15.92
CA ALA A 198 4.09 5.61 -16.35
C ALA A 198 4.06 5.15 -17.83
N GLU A 199 5.07 5.51 -18.66
CA GLU A 199 5.23 4.98 -20.02
C GLU A 199 5.51 3.46 -20.01
N HIS A 200 5.97 2.90 -18.87
CA HIS A 200 6.23 1.48 -18.70
C HIS A 200 4.94 0.76 -18.27
N PRO A 201 4.36 -0.12 -19.13
CA PRO A 201 3.05 -0.72 -18.87
C PRO A 201 3.02 -1.65 -17.66
N GLN A 202 4.17 -2.24 -17.27
CA GLN A 202 4.31 -3.11 -16.09
C GLN A 202 4.35 -2.33 -14.76
N VAL A 203 4.35 -0.99 -14.80
CA VAL A 203 4.38 -0.14 -13.61
C VAL A 203 2.98 0.33 -13.25
N LEU A 204 2.57 0.03 -12.04
CA LEU A 204 1.35 0.50 -11.41
C LEU A 204 1.68 1.53 -10.31
N CYS A 205 0.68 2.21 -9.77
CA CYS A 205 0.92 3.23 -8.75
C CYS A 205 -0.13 3.17 -7.63
N LYS A 206 0.34 3.25 -6.38
CA LYS A 206 -0.52 3.41 -5.20
C LYS A 206 -0.81 4.89 -4.96
N VAL A 207 -2.09 5.21 -4.94
CA VAL A 207 -2.61 6.48 -4.47
C VAL A 207 -2.80 6.37 -2.96
N SER A 208 -1.70 6.55 -2.24
CA SER A 208 -1.57 6.38 -0.78
C SER A 208 -0.52 7.34 -0.25
N GLY A 209 -0.53 7.67 1.04
CA GLY A 209 0.50 8.49 1.67
C GLY A 209 0.61 9.93 1.15
N LEU A 210 -0.34 10.42 0.32
CA LEU A 210 -0.27 11.77 -0.24
C LEU A 210 -0.46 12.83 0.84
N ILE A 211 -1.33 12.56 1.79
CA ILE A 211 -1.64 13.50 2.88
C ILE A 211 -0.46 13.70 3.83
N THR A 212 0.43 12.71 3.93
CA THR A 212 1.65 12.82 4.75
C THR A 212 2.78 13.58 4.05
N GLU A 213 2.67 13.82 2.74
CA GLU A 213 3.57 14.69 1.97
C GLU A 213 3.05 16.13 1.88
N ALA A 214 1.85 16.40 2.39
CA ALA A 214 1.25 17.73 2.52
C ALA A 214 1.52 18.35 3.90
N ASP A 215 1.05 19.57 4.13
CA ASP A 215 1.06 20.16 5.48
C ASP A 215 0.04 19.44 6.37
N HIS A 216 0.51 18.69 7.35
CA HIS A 216 -0.31 17.78 8.17
C HIS A 216 -1.51 18.47 8.85
N GLY A 217 -1.35 19.75 9.22
CA GLY A 217 -2.37 20.51 9.96
C GLY A 217 -3.42 21.17 9.07
N THR A 218 -3.04 21.59 7.87
CA THR A 218 -3.83 22.55 7.06
C THR A 218 -4.21 22.06 5.68
N TRP A 219 -3.71 20.92 5.19
CA TRP A 219 -4.01 20.43 3.86
C TRP A 219 -5.53 20.25 3.61
N THR A 220 -5.93 20.43 2.36
CA THR A 220 -7.29 20.26 1.84
C THR A 220 -7.28 19.38 0.60
N THR A 221 -8.44 18.95 0.12
CA THR A 221 -8.56 18.23 -1.16
C THR A 221 -7.97 19.04 -2.33
N ALA A 222 -8.05 20.39 -2.29
CA ALA A 222 -7.48 21.24 -3.33
C ALA A 222 -5.96 21.17 -3.43
N ASP A 223 -5.26 20.86 -2.33
CA ASP A 223 -3.80 20.69 -2.33
C ASP A 223 -3.40 19.32 -2.92
N ILE A 224 -4.26 18.32 -2.82
CA ILE A 224 -4.05 16.96 -3.34
C ILE A 224 -4.42 16.86 -4.83
N ARG A 225 -5.47 17.58 -5.28
CA ARG A 225 -6.02 17.48 -6.62
C ARG A 225 -4.99 17.60 -7.76
N PRO A 226 -4.03 18.53 -7.75
CA PRO A 226 -3.04 18.61 -8.84
C PRO A 226 -2.22 17.33 -9.00
N VAL A 227 -1.83 16.68 -7.88
CA VAL A 227 -1.11 15.41 -7.90
C VAL A 227 -2.01 14.28 -8.40
N TRP A 228 -3.25 14.23 -7.92
CA TRP A 228 -4.25 13.27 -8.37
C TRP A 228 -4.46 13.35 -9.90
N ASP A 229 -4.65 14.54 -10.44
CA ASP A 229 -4.90 14.75 -11.88
C ASP A 229 -3.69 14.30 -12.72
N VAL A 230 -2.46 14.52 -12.24
CA VAL A 230 -1.24 14.00 -12.89
C VAL A 230 -1.24 12.48 -12.89
N LEU A 231 -1.57 11.84 -11.78
CA LEU A 231 -1.58 10.37 -11.66
C LEU A 231 -2.63 9.74 -12.57
N VAL A 232 -3.85 10.29 -12.58
CA VAL A 232 -4.93 9.83 -13.45
C VAL A 232 -4.54 9.98 -14.91
N GLY A 233 -3.98 11.14 -15.30
CA GLY A 233 -3.55 11.38 -16.67
C GLY A 233 -2.32 10.56 -17.11
N ALA A 234 -1.48 10.10 -16.18
CA ALA A 234 -0.27 9.35 -16.48
C ALA A 234 -0.51 7.83 -16.50
N PHE A 235 -1.17 7.29 -15.48
CA PHE A 235 -1.37 5.84 -15.32
C PHE A 235 -2.73 5.37 -15.84
N GLY A 236 -3.74 6.24 -15.85
CA GLY A 236 -5.13 5.83 -16.02
C GLY A 236 -5.66 5.04 -14.80
N PRO A 237 -6.98 4.88 -14.67
CA PRO A 237 -7.61 4.23 -13.52
C PRO A 237 -7.19 2.76 -13.36
N ASP A 238 -6.93 2.04 -14.46
CA ASP A 238 -6.62 0.61 -14.48
C ASP A 238 -5.21 0.27 -13.96
N ARG A 239 -4.34 1.29 -13.77
CA ARG A 239 -3.01 1.13 -13.16
C ARG A 239 -2.83 1.90 -11.87
N LEU A 240 -3.92 2.45 -11.34
CA LEU A 240 -3.96 3.08 -10.02
C LEU A 240 -4.63 2.15 -9.00
N MET A 241 -4.18 2.17 -7.75
CA MET A 241 -4.82 1.47 -6.66
C MET A 241 -4.87 2.33 -5.40
N PHE A 242 -6.01 2.29 -4.72
CA PHE A 242 -6.20 2.97 -3.43
C PHE A 242 -5.36 2.31 -2.35
N GLY A 243 -4.75 3.12 -1.49
CA GLY A 243 -4.13 2.71 -0.23
C GLY A 243 -4.29 3.80 0.82
N SER A 244 -4.44 3.40 2.07
CA SER A 244 -4.61 4.36 3.16
C SER A 244 -3.29 4.89 3.71
N ASP A 245 -2.25 4.08 3.66
CA ASP A 245 -1.00 4.28 4.41
C ASP A 245 -1.25 4.36 5.94
N TRP A 246 -2.35 3.75 6.42
CA TRP A 246 -2.64 3.68 7.85
C TRP A 246 -1.64 2.72 8.53
N PRO A 247 -1.16 2.99 9.74
CA PRO A 247 -1.52 4.10 10.62
C PRO A 247 -0.67 5.36 10.41
N VAL A 248 0.28 5.39 9.45
CA VAL A 248 1.11 6.58 9.16
C VAL A 248 0.25 7.77 8.78
N ALA A 249 -0.83 7.55 8.04
CA ALA A 249 -1.84 8.56 7.70
C ALA A 249 -2.43 9.31 8.91
N ASN A 250 -2.37 8.74 10.13
CA ASN A 250 -2.86 9.40 11.35
C ASN A 250 -2.09 10.68 11.68
N LEU A 251 -0.87 10.83 11.17
CA LEU A 251 -0.09 12.07 11.28
C LEU A 251 -0.76 13.26 10.57
N ALA A 252 -1.60 12.98 9.57
CA ALA A 252 -2.21 13.99 8.72
C ALA A 252 -3.76 13.87 8.64
N GLY A 253 -4.41 13.32 9.65
CA GLY A 253 -5.87 13.23 9.74
C GLY A 253 -6.46 11.84 9.60
N GLY A 254 -5.64 10.84 9.26
CA GLY A 254 -5.99 9.42 9.33
C GLY A 254 -6.85 8.90 8.19
N TRP A 255 -7.22 7.62 8.31
CA TRP A 255 -7.92 6.85 7.30
C TRP A 255 -9.21 7.51 6.82
N ASN A 256 -10.10 7.93 7.75
CA ASN A 256 -11.40 8.48 7.39
C ASN A 256 -11.32 9.83 6.66
N ARG A 257 -10.34 10.69 7.00
CA ARG A 257 -10.12 11.95 6.29
C ARG A 257 -9.60 11.70 4.87
N TRP A 258 -8.64 10.77 4.73
CA TRP A 258 -8.15 10.36 3.41
C TRP A 258 -9.26 9.74 2.56
N ALA A 259 -10.06 8.83 3.12
CA ALA A 259 -11.20 8.24 2.44
C ALA A 259 -12.22 9.29 1.98
N ALA A 260 -12.49 10.34 2.80
CA ALA A 260 -13.35 11.45 2.41
C ALA A 260 -12.81 12.24 1.22
N THR A 261 -11.50 12.48 1.22
CA THR A 261 -10.81 13.18 0.13
C THR A 261 -10.86 12.38 -1.16
N VAL A 262 -10.61 11.06 -1.10
CA VAL A 262 -10.73 10.20 -2.28
C VAL A 262 -12.16 10.17 -2.82
N ASP A 263 -13.15 10.08 -1.93
CA ASP A 263 -14.58 10.13 -2.31
C ASP A 263 -14.92 11.41 -3.08
N GLU A 264 -14.41 12.57 -2.64
CA GLU A 264 -14.55 13.86 -3.32
C GLU A 264 -13.79 13.91 -4.67
N LEU A 265 -12.59 13.30 -4.74
CA LEU A 265 -11.77 13.27 -5.95
C LEU A 265 -12.36 12.37 -7.04
N LEU A 266 -13.22 11.42 -6.66
CA LEU A 266 -13.92 10.52 -7.60
C LEU A 266 -15.16 11.13 -8.23
N ASP A 267 -15.49 12.38 -7.93
CA ASP A 267 -16.64 13.04 -8.58
C ASP A 267 -16.51 13.02 -10.11
N GLY A 268 -17.56 12.56 -10.77
CA GLY A 268 -17.59 12.40 -12.22
C GLY A 268 -16.96 11.12 -12.79
N TRP A 269 -16.38 10.26 -11.93
CA TRP A 269 -15.81 8.97 -12.38
C TRP A 269 -16.93 7.96 -12.70
N SER A 270 -16.71 7.15 -13.73
CA SER A 270 -17.58 6.00 -14.04
C SER A 270 -17.41 4.87 -13.01
N GLU A 271 -18.41 3.99 -12.95
CA GLU A 271 -18.36 2.81 -12.07
C GLU A 271 -17.16 1.90 -12.38
N HIS A 272 -16.76 1.79 -13.66
CA HIS A 272 -15.58 1.03 -14.08
C HIS A 272 -14.29 1.63 -13.50
N GLU A 273 -14.09 2.93 -13.65
CA GLU A 273 -12.90 3.63 -13.14
C GLU A 273 -12.81 3.56 -11.62
N MET A 274 -13.94 3.78 -10.94
CA MET A 274 -14.02 3.63 -9.48
C MET A 274 -13.71 2.20 -9.04
N HIS A 275 -14.22 1.18 -9.76
CA HIS A 275 -13.90 -0.20 -9.45
C HIS A 275 -12.42 -0.51 -9.67
N ALA A 276 -11.83 -0.06 -10.76
CA ALA A 276 -10.41 -0.24 -11.06
C ALA A 276 -9.54 0.28 -9.88
N LEU A 277 -9.68 1.56 -9.55
CA LEU A 277 -8.91 2.21 -8.47
C LEU A 277 -9.16 1.58 -7.08
N LEU A 278 -10.43 1.33 -6.74
CA LEU A 278 -10.83 0.98 -5.37
C LEU A 278 -10.73 -0.52 -5.07
N ALA A 279 -10.60 -1.37 -6.08
CA ALA A 279 -10.54 -2.82 -5.89
C ALA A 279 -9.82 -3.58 -7.01
N GLY A 280 -10.15 -3.33 -8.28
CA GLY A 280 -9.78 -4.16 -9.42
C GLY A 280 -8.29 -4.29 -9.60
N THR A 281 -7.59 -3.17 -9.67
CA THR A 281 -6.13 -3.09 -9.88
C THR A 281 -5.35 -3.82 -8.78
N ALA A 282 -5.69 -3.56 -7.52
CA ALA A 282 -5.05 -4.25 -6.40
C ALA A 282 -5.35 -5.75 -6.39
N THR A 283 -6.59 -6.15 -6.70
CA THR A 283 -6.99 -7.55 -6.80
C THR A 283 -6.20 -8.28 -7.88
N ALA A 284 -6.05 -7.68 -9.04
CA ALA A 284 -5.32 -8.28 -10.17
C ALA A 284 -3.82 -8.39 -9.86
N PHE A 285 -3.20 -7.32 -9.36
CA PHE A 285 -1.76 -7.29 -9.10
C PHE A 285 -1.36 -8.25 -7.97
N TYR A 286 -2.03 -8.17 -6.81
CA TYR A 286 -1.69 -8.99 -5.65
C TYR A 286 -2.37 -10.37 -5.65
N GLY A 287 -3.14 -10.70 -6.68
CA GLY A 287 -3.84 -11.99 -6.79
C GLY A 287 -4.78 -12.23 -5.60
N LEU A 288 -5.50 -11.19 -5.17
CA LEU A 288 -6.42 -11.30 -4.05
C LEU A 288 -7.57 -12.24 -4.41
N ARG A 289 -7.94 -13.11 -3.48
CA ARG A 289 -9.08 -14.03 -3.72
C ARG A 289 -10.36 -13.21 -3.89
N PRO A 290 -11.20 -13.56 -4.88
CA PRO A 290 -12.53 -12.97 -4.97
C PRO A 290 -13.28 -13.23 -3.67
N VAL A 291 -13.87 -12.18 -3.13
CA VAL A 291 -14.65 -12.31 -1.91
C VAL A 291 -15.93 -13.06 -2.21
N THR A 292 -15.95 -14.35 -1.92
CA THR A 292 -17.17 -15.15 -1.90
C THR A 292 -17.86 -14.90 -0.55
N GLY A 293 -19.03 -14.20 -0.62
CA GLY A 293 -19.96 -13.90 0.44
C GLY A 293 -19.57 -14.26 1.88
N ALA A 294 -19.07 -13.31 2.65
CA ALA A 294 -19.26 -13.36 4.09
C ALA A 294 -20.74 -13.09 4.36
N ALA A 295 -21.42 -14.02 5.02
CA ALA A 295 -22.77 -13.85 5.50
C ALA A 295 -22.84 -12.54 6.32
N ASP A 296 -23.83 -11.69 6.02
CA ASP A 296 -24.19 -10.57 6.87
C ASP A 296 -24.33 -11.09 8.31
N VAL A 297 -23.46 -10.67 9.21
CA VAL A 297 -23.74 -10.79 10.64
C VAL A 297 -24.87 -9.83 10.89
N ASP A 298 -26.08 -10.38 10.89
CA ASP A 298 -27.30 -9.69 11.27
C ASP A 298 -27.16 -9.21 12.73
N THR A 299 -26.87 -7.95 12.91
CA THR A 299 -27.00 -7.28 14.21
C THR A 299 -28.46 -6.89 14.43
N SER A 300 -29.39 -7.84 14.37
CA SER A 300 -30.71 -7.67 14.97
C SER A 300 -30.53 -7.75 16.47
N VAL A 301 -30.49 -6.59 17.11
CA VAL A 301 -30.61 -6.43 18.53
C VAL A 301 -31.95 -7.06 18.94
N THR A 302 -31.89 -8.24 19.55
CA THR A 302 -33.01 -8.84 20.25
C THR A 302 -33.41 -7.91 21.41
N SER A 303 -34.55 -7.23 21.27
CA SER A 303 -35.21 -6.52 22.33
C SER A 303 -35.54 -7.50 23.46
N VAL A 304 -34.96 -7.25 24.64
CA VAL A 304 -35.28 -7.94 25.89
C VAL A 304 -36.72 -7.58 26.27
N PRO A 305 -37.63 -8.56 26.51
CA PRO A 305 -38.94 -8.25 27.03
C PRO A 305 -38.86 -7.84 28.50
N THR A 306 -39.43 -6.69 28.84
CA THR A 306 -39.68 -6.25 30.23
C THR A 306 -40.66 -7.19 30.89
N PRO A 307 -40.43 -7.63 32.15
CA PRO A 307 -41.42 -8.39 32.89
C PRO A 307 -42.57 -7.46 33.40
N ASN A 308 -43.77 -7.86 33.10
CA ASN A 308 -44.97 -7.29 33.71
C ASN A 308 -45.04 -7.67 35.20
N THR A 309 -45.18 -6.68 36.06
CA THR A 309 -45.98 -6.73 37.31
C THR A 309 -46.69 -5.41 37.50
#